data_18e5318676da4ab5c3dd90731872d912
#
_entry.id   18e5318676da4ab5c3dd90731872d912
#
_cell.length_a   1.000
_cell.length_b   1.000
_cell.length_c   1.000
_cell.angle_alpha   90.00
_cell.angle_beta   90.00
_cell.angle_gamma   90.00
#
_symmetry.space_group_name_H-M   'P 1'
#
loop_
_entity.id
_entity.type
_entity.pdbx_description
1 polymer ?
#
loop_
_entity_poly.entity_id
_entity_poly.type
_entity_poly.pdbx_seq_one_letter_code
_entity_poly.pdbx_strand_id
1 'polypeptide(L)'
;MSGSGAPDRVDDEVLAEQLAYYRARVDEYDEWFTRTGRYDRGEAATAAWRAETDTVRGWLRALDLCGRDVLELAPGTGLWTTQLLDAGAAVTAVDAAPEMLDALRARVLGPRLALVEADLFTWRPPRQFDAVVACFFMSHVPDERFGAFCELLSASLHDGGTVFLVDSLRTENSTAADHVLPQASGQTMVRRLGDGRTFRVVKRFRGDDELVSACASAGITASVRRTATYFQVAVGRLDGRAARPV
;
A
#
# COMPACT_ATOMS: atom_id res chain seq x y z
N MET A 1 -38.20 4.74 6.40
CA MET A 1 -37.78 5.28 5.09
C MET A 1 -36.31 4.98 4.94
N SER A 2 -35.99 3.88 4.28
CA SER A 2 -34.62 3.43 4.06
C SER A 2 -34.05 4.22 2.87
N GLY A 3 -33.20 5.20 3.16
CA GLY A 3 -32.43 5.89 2.14
C GLY A 3 -31.37 4.92 1.60
N SER A 4 -31.62 4.36 0.43
CA SER A 4 -30.60 3.74 -0.42
C SER A 4 -29.69 4.88 -0.90
N GLY A 5 -28.69 5.26 -0.10
CA GLY A 5 -27.61 6.12 -0.55
C GLY A 5 -26.85 5.36 -1.64
N ALA A 6 -26.70 5.98 -2.82
CA ALA A 6 -25.74 5.51 -3.82
C ALA A 6 -24.37 5.33 -3.13
N PRO A 7 -23.56 4.33 -3.50
CA PRO A 7 -22.24 4.16 -2.92
C PRO A 7 -21.47 5.48 -3.08
N ASP A 8 -20.78 5.88 -2.00
CA ASP A 8 -19.98 7.10 -1.91
C ASP A 8 -18.84 7.01 -2.94
N ARG A 9 -19.11 7.50 -4.15
CA ARG A 9 -18.19 7.41 -5.28
C ARG A 9 -17.11 8.47 -5.12
N VAL A 10 -15.85 8.01 -5.21
CA VAL A 10 -14.70 8.90 -5.13
C VAL A 10 -14.45 9.56 -6.49
N ASP A 11 -14.44 10.88 -6.50
CA ASP A 11 -14.14 11.68 -7.68
C ASP A 11 -12.63 12.00 -7.82
N ASP A 12 -12.26 12.56 -8.97
CA ASP A 12 -10.86 12.91 -9.24
C ASP A 12 -10.35 14.06 -8.35
N GLU A 13 -11.25 14.88 -7.78
CA GLU A 13 -10.89 15.94 -6.84
C GLU A 13 -10.35 15.36 -5.53
N VAL A 14 -11.00 14.30 -4.97
CA VAL A 14 -10.51 13.59 -3.78
C VAL A 14 -9.16 12.93 -4.05
N LEU A 15 -8.94 12.37 -5.24
CA LEU A 15 -7.65 11.78 -5.59
C LEU A 15 -6.54 12.84 -5.71
N ALA A 16 -6.86 14.02 -6.25
CA ALA A 16 -5.93 15.15 -6.27
C ALA A 16 -5.62 15.66 -4.86
N GLU A 17 -6.63 15.77 -3.97
CA GLU A 17 -6.41 16.11 -2.55
C GLU A 17 -5.57 15.04 -1.84
N GLN A 18 -5.80 13.76 -2.10
CA GLN A 18 -4.99 12.68 -1.56
C GLN A 18 -3.52 12.82 -1.97
N LEU A 19 -3.24 13.08 -3.24
CA LEU A 19 -1.88 13.32 -3.71
C LEU A 19 -1.27 14.55 -3.02
N ALA A 20 -2.01 15.67 -2.96
CA ALA A 20 -1.58 16.88 -2.27
C ALA A 20 -1.28 16.64 -0.78
N TYR A 21 -2.10 15.80 -0.11
CA TYR A 21 -1.86 15.37 1.27
C TYR A 21 -0.52 14.65 1.42
N TYR A 22 -0.24 13.65 0.57
CA TYR A 22 1.00 12.89 0.68
C TYR A 22 2.22 13.72 0.34
N ARG A 23 2.16 14.61 -0.64
CA ARG A 23 3.21 15.59 -0.94
C ARG A 23 3.51 16.50 0.26
N ALA A 24 2.46 17.01 0.90
CA ALA A 24 2.59 17.92 2.04
C ALA A 24 3.01 17.23 3.35
N ARG A 25 2.85 15.89 3.44
CA ARG A 25 3.07 15.11 4.66
C ARG A 25 4.48 14.56 4.79
N VAL A 26 5.36 14.73 3.82
CA VAL A 26 6.65 14.02 3.74
C VAL A 26 7.47 14.14 5.04
N ASP A 27 7.51 15.31 5.66
CA ASP A 27 8.30 15.56 6.88
C ASP A 27 7.74 14.86 8.12
N GLU A 28 6.43 14.60 8.19
CA GLU A 28 5.77 13.91 9.31
C GLU A 28 5.34 12.47 8.95
N TYR A 29 5.70 11.98 7.75
CA TYR A 29 5.21 10.70 7.25
C TYR A 29 5.63 9.53 8.16
N ASP A 30 6.86 9.52 8.61
CA ASP A 30 7.44 8.44 9.40
C ASP A 30 6.92 8.39 10.84
N GLU A 31 6.32 9.46 11.38
CA GLU A 31 5.73 9.50 12.72
C GLU A 31 4.69 8.38 12.90
N TRP A 32 3.91 8.11 11.85
CA TRP A 32 2.94 7.03 11.87
C TRP A 32 3.60 5.68 12.12
N PHE A 33 4.72 5.41 11.44
CA PHE A 33 5.41 4.14 11.53
C PHE A 33 6.23 4.01 12.82
N THR A 34 6.86 5.10 13.24
CA THR A 34 7.66 5.16 14.48
C THR A 34 6.80 5.28 15.74
N ARG A 35 5.50 5.57 15.59
CA ARG A 35 4.53 5.78 16.67
C ARG A 35 4.88 6.96 17.56
N THR A 36 5.29 8.06 16.93
CA THR A 36 5.64 9.33 17.60
C THR A 36 4.61 10.42 17.32
N GLY A 37 4.72 11.55 18.00
CA GLY A 37 3.83 12.69 17.80
C GLY A 37 2.35 12.32 17.99
N ARG A 38 1.51 12.66 17.04
CA ARG A 38 0.05 12.40 17.07
C ARG A 38 -0.32 10.92 16.95
N TYR A 39 0.65 10.06 16.65
CA TYR A 39 0.48 8.61 16.52
C TYR A 39 0.90 7.85 17.79
N ASP A 40 1.40 8.55 18.80
CA ASP A 40 1.69 7.94 20.10
C ASP A 40 0.39 7.49 20.79
N ARG A 41 0.31 6.22 21.12
CA ARG A 41 -0.82 5.58 21.82
C ARG A 41 -0.37 4.89 23.11
N GLY A 42 0.80 5.28 23.60
CA GLY A 42 1.44 4.73 24.80
C GLY A 42 2.34 3.53 24.51
N GLU A 43 3.11 3.17 25.53
CA GLU A 43 4.18 2.17 25.42
C GLU A 43 3.67 0.79 24.99
N ALA A 44 2.58 0.32 25.59
CA ALA A 44 2.01 -1.00 25.27
C ALA A 44 1.53 -1.09 23.81
N ALA A 45 0.86 -0.05 23.30
CA ALA A 45 0.41 0.00 21.92
C ALA A 45 1.60 0.09 20.95
N THR A 46 2.64 0.84 21.29
CA THR A 46 3.87 0.94 20.51
C THR A 46 4.64 -0.38 20.48
N ALA A 47 4.73 -1.10 21.61
CA ALA A 47 5.35 -2.42 21.66
C ALA A 47 4.60 -3.44 20.80
N ALA A 48 3.27 -3.48 20.88
CA ALA A 48 2.44 -4.35 20.05
C ALA A 48 2.59 -4.02 18.55
N TRP A 49 2.58 -2.72 18.18
CA TRP A 49 2.81 -2.28 16.80
C TRP A 49 4.15 -2.76 16.25
N ARG A 50 5.23 -2.63 17.03
CA ARG A 50 6.58 -3.08 16.64
C ARG A 50 6.63 -4.59 16.44
N ALA A 51 6.08 -5.36 17.39
CA ALA A 51 6.04 -6.82 17.29
C ALA A 51 5.26 -7.29 16.06
N GLU A 52 4.12 -6.67 15.77
CA GLU A 52 3.32 -7.00 14.58
C GLU A 52 4.01 -6.54 13.28
N THR A 53 4.69 -5.39 13.29
CA THR A 53 5.52 -4.93 12.16
C THR A 53 6.64 -5.93 11.87
N ASP A 54 7.32 -6.44 12.91
CA ASP A 54 8.38 -7.44 12.74
C ASP A 54 7.84 -8.77 12.21
N THR A 55 6.62 -9.13 12.60
CA THR A 55 5.90 -10.28 12.02
C THR A 55 5.68 -10.10 10.51
N VAL A 56 5.19 -8.93 10.08
CA VAL A 56 4.96 -8.62 8.65
C VAL A 56 6.29 -8.60 7.89
N ARG A 57 7.35 -8.03 8.46
CA ARG A 57 8.71 -8.08 7.89
C ARG A 57 9.22 -9.51 7.75
N GLY A 58 8.89 -10.39 8.71
CA GLY A 58 9.18 -11.82 8.64
C GLY A 58 8.49 -12.48 7.45
N TRP A 59 7.22 -12.17 7.19
CA TRP A 59 6.50 -12.69 6.04
C TRP A 59 7.07 -12.16 4.71
N LEU A 60 7.50 -10.90 4.65
CA LEU A 60 8.16 -10.34 3.47
C LEU A 60 9.49 -11.06 3.18
N ARG A 61 10.33 -11.25 4.20
CA ARG A 61 11.61 -11.97 4.05
C ARG A 61 11.44 -13.43 3.60
N ALA A 62 10.33 -14.07 3.97
CA ALA A 62 10.02 -15.43 3.56
C ALA A 62 9.71 -15.58 2.05
N LEU A 63 9.59 -14.47 1.31
CA LEU A 63 9.37 -14.51 -0.15
C LEU A 63 10.63 -14.83 -0.95
N ASP A 64 11.81 -14.86 -0.30
CA ASP A 64 13.11 -15.12 -0.94
C ASP A 64 13.34 -14.21 -2.19
N LEU A 65 13.48 -12.92 -1.92
CA LEU A 65 13.62 -11.89 -2.97
C LEU A 65 15.09 -11.65 -3.38
N CYS A 66 16.05 -12.44 -2.92
CA CYS A 66 17.45 -12.27 -3.25
C CYS A 66 17.69 -12.43 -4.76
N GLY A 67 18.29 -11.41 -5.39
CA GLY A 67 18.53 -11.38 -6.83
C GLY A 67 17.27 -11.22 -7.70
N ARG A 68 16.09 -10.98 -7.09
CA ARG A 68 14.85 -10.76 -7.82
C ARG A 68 14.64 -9.31 -8.22
N ASP A 69 14.00 -9.12 -9.37
CA ASP A 69 13.47 -7.83 -9.80
C ASP A 69 12.12 -7.57 -9.14
N VAL A 70 12.04 -6.54 -8.30
CA VAL A 70 10.84 -6.19 -7.52
C VAL A 70 10.30 -4.83 -7.96
N LEU A 71 9.01 -4.76 -8.23
CA LEU A 71 8.28 -3.51 -8.38
C LEU A 71 7.64 -3.15 -7.03
N GLU A 72 7.98 -1.98 -6.50
CA GLU A 72 7.33 -1.42 -5.33
C GLU A 72 6.40 -0.27 -5.74
N LEU A 73 5.12 -0.39 -5.41
CA LEU A 73 4.10 0.60 -5.71
C LEU A 73 3.83 1.47 -4.48
N ALA A 74 3.87 2.79 -4.65
CA ALA A 74 3.71 3.78 -3.59
C ALA A 74 4.66 3.56 -2.39
N PRO A 75 5.99 3.58 -2.60
CA PRO A 75 7.00 3.33 -1.56
C PRO A 75 6.97 4.35 -0.42
N GLY A 76 6.36 5.52 -0.62
CA GLY A 76 6.43 6.64 0.32
C GLY A 76 7.89 7.05 0.57
N THR A 77 8.26 7.23 1.83
CA THR A 77 9.63 7.61 2.25
C THR A 77 10.64 6.44 2.22
N GLY A 78 10.23 5.24 1.76
CA GLY A 78 11.14 4.10 1.54
C GLY A 78 11.39 3.20 2.75
N LEU A 79 10.53 3.20 3.76
CA LEU A 79 10.65 2.32 4.93
C LEU A 79 10.62 0.84 4.56
N TRP A 80 9.82 0.45 3.55
CA TRP A 80 9.73 -0.92 3.05
C TRP A 80 10.72 -1.16 1.91
N THR A 81 11.05 -0.16 1.10
CA THR A 81 12.13 -0.23 0.10
C THR A 81 13.43 -0.70 0.73
N THR A 82 13.77 -0.18 1.92
CA THR A 82 14.96 -0.61 2.68
C THR A 82 14.92 -2.12 2.95
N GLN A 83 13.76 -2.66 3.36
CA GLN A 83 13.61 -4.09 3.64
C GLN A 83 13.78 -4.95 2.37
N LEU A 84 13.31 -4.47 1.23
CA LEU A 84 13.45 -5.16 -0.06
C LEU A 84 14.92 -5.20 -0.52
N LEU A 85 15.62 -4.08 -0.39
CA LEU A 85 17.04 -3.98 -0.75
C LEU A 85 17.92 -4.80 0.20
N ASP A 86 17.62 -4.83 1.49
CA ASP A 86 18.30 -5.65 2.50
C ASP A 86 18.06 -7.15 2.23
N ALA A 87 16.90 -7.53 1.70
CA ALA A 87 16.61 -8.88 1.22
C ALA A 87 17.36 -9.25 -0.08
N GLY A 88 18.14 -8.34 -0.66
CA GLY A 88 18.94 -8.58 -1.86
C GLY A 88 18.21 -8.32 -3.18
N ALA A 89 17.01 -7.76 -3.17
CA ALA A 89 16.26 -7.43 -4.38
C ALA A 89 16.88 -6.27 -5.17
N ALA A 90 16.59 -6.22 -6.48
CA ALA A 90 16.66 -5.00 -7.29
C ALA A 90 15.26 -4.37 -7.33
N VAL A 91 15.13 -3.10 -6.93
CA VAL A 91 13.82 -2.45 -6.72
C VAL A 91 13.60 -1.35 -7.75
N THR A 92 12.46 -1.41 -8.43
CA THR A 92 11.88 -0.26 -9.14
C THR A 92 10.73 0.26 -8.30
N ALA A 93 10.86 1.48 -7.76
CA ALA A 93 9.90 2.12 -6.87
C ALA A 93 9.15 3.22 -7.60
N VAL A 94 7.81 3.15 -7.62
CA VAL A 94 6.94 4.05 -8.38
C VAL A 94 6.02 4.81 -7.43
N ASP A 95 6.10 6.14 -7.42
CA ASP A 95 5.24 7.01 -6.61
C ASP A 95 4.81 8.24 -7.43
N ALA A 96 3.64 8.78 -7.14
CA ALA A 96 3.13 10.00 -7.77
C ALA A 96 3.63 11.28 -7.08
N ALA A 97 4.19 11.18 -5.88
CA ALA A 97 4.67 12.31 -5.10
C ALA A 97 6.20 12.43 -5.22
N PRO A 98 6.73 13.42 -5.96
CA PRO A 98 8.17 13.60 -6.10
C PRO A 98 8.84 13.85 -4.74
N GLU A 99 8.17 14.50 -3.80
CA GLU A 99 8.70 14.74 -2.44
C GLU A 99 8.93 13.42 -1.68
N MET A 100 8.06 12.41 -1.89
CA MET A 100 8.26 11.07 -1.33
C MET A 100 9.47 10.37 -1.96
N LEU A 101 9.62 10.47 -3.29
CA LEU A 101 10.77 9.91 -4.00
C LEU A 101 12.09 10.59 -3.60
N ASP A 102 12.07 11.89 -3.31
CA ASP A 102 13.25 12.61 -2.81
C ASP A 102 13.61 12.16 -1.39
N ALA A 103 12.64 11.98 -0.51
CA ALA A 103 12.85 11.40 0.83
C ALA A 103 13.38 9.96 0.75
N LEU A 104 12.83 9.13 -0.14
CA LEU A 104 13.32 7.78 -0.40
C LEU A 104 14.78 7.82 -0.91
N ARG A 105 15.09 8.69 -1.88
CA ARG A 105 16.45 8.86 -2.39
C ARG A 105 17.44 9.29 -1.29
N ALA A 106 17.02 10.16 -0.39
CA ALA A 106 17.84 10.57 0.76
C ALA A 106 18.05 9.44 1.78
N ARG A 107 17.08 8.54 1.92
CA ARG A 107 17.16 7.39 2.83
C ARG A 107 18.03 6.26 2.30
N VAL A 108 17.94 5.97 1.01
CA VAL A 108 18.57 4.81 0.39
C VAL A 108 19.29 5.23 -0.87
N LEU A 109 20.60 4.96 -0.89
CA LEU A 109 21.44 5.12 -2.05
C LEU A 109 21.96 3.75 -2.49
N GLY A 110 21.92 3.47 -3.79
CA GLY A 110 22.53 2.24 -4.30
C GLY A 110 22.11 1.90 -5.74
N PRO A 111 22.92 1.10 -6.43
CA PRO A 111 22.71 0.75 -7.84
C PRO A 111 21.51 -0.19 -8.07
N ARG A 112 20.95 -0.77 -6.99
CA ARG A 112 19.82 -1.68 -7.07
C ARG A 112 18.46 -0.98 -6.88
N LEU A 113 18.41 0.36 -6.86
CA LEU A 113 17.18 1.15 -6.73
C LEU A 113 16.99 2.04 -7.96
N ALA A 114 15.86 1.88 -8.62
CA ALA A 114 15.36 2.78 -9.66
C ALA A 114 14.09 3.48 -9.16
N LEU A 115 13.99 4.80 -9.35
CA LEU A 115 12.83 5.62 -8.95
C LEU A 115 12.08 6.09 -10.19
N VAL A 116 10.75 5.96 -10.15
CA VAL A 116 9.85 6.38 -11.23
C VAL A 116 8.76 7.27 -10.64
N GLU A 117 8.68 8.51 -11.10
CA GLU A 117 7.56 9.39 -10.79
C GLU A 117 6.41 9.09 -11.74
N ALA A 118 5.31 8.55 -11.23
CA ALA A 118 4.13 8.25 -12.02
C ALA A 118 2.88 8.05 -11.16
N ASP A 119 1.72 8.44 -11.70
CA ASP A 119 0.41 8.14 -11.12
C ASP A 119 0.03 6.69 -11.43
N LEU A 120 -0.07 5.86 -10.39
CA LEU A 120 -0.39 4.43 -10.48
C LEU A 120 -1.76 4.14 -11.12
N PHE A 121 -2.67 5.10 -11.13
CA PHE A 121 -3.97 4.91 -11.79
C PHE A 121 -3.90 5.02 -13.32
N THR A 122 -2.84 5.62 -13.85
CA THR A 122 -2.63 5.79 -15.30
C THR A 122 -1.36 5.13 -15.81
N TRP A 123 -0.40 4.88 -14.92
CA TRP A 123 0.88 4.28 -15.26
C TRP A 123 0.72 2.84 -15.75
N ARG A 124 1.61 2.44 -16.66
CA ARG A 124 1.72 1.06 -17.13
C ARG A 124 3.18 0.60 -17.00
N PRO A 125 3.41 -0.63 -16.52
CA PRO A 125 4.76 -1.15 -16.35
C PRO A 125 5.43 -1.31 -17.73
N PRO A 126 6.67 -0.83 -17.90
CA PRO A 126 7.41 -0.97 -19.15
C PRO A 126 7.95 -2.40 -19.35
N ARG A 127 7.97 -3.19 -18.30
CA ARG A 127 8.41 -4.59 -18.26
C ARG A 127 7.71 -5.34 -17.14
N GLN A 128 7.88 -6.65 -17.10
CA GLN A 128 7.42 -7.48 -16.00
C GLN A 128 8.50 -7.66 -14.93
N PHE A 129 8.09 -8.08 -13.73
CA PHE A 129 8.89 -8.25 -12.52
C PHE A 129 8.66 -9.61 -11.90
N ASP A 130 9.59 -10.08 -11.07
CA ASP A 130 9.45 -11.33 -10.29
C ASP A 130 8.46 -11.18 -9.13
N ALA A 131 8.38 -9.97 -8.57
CA ALA A 131 7.43 -9.65 -7.51
C ALA A 131 6.91 -8.22 -7.61
N VAL A 132 5.69 -8.01 -7.13
CA VAL A 132 5.08 -6.70 -6.90
C VAL A 132 4.74 -6.56 -5.42
N VAL A 133 5.19 -5.47 -4.83
CA VAL A 133 4.99 -5.14 -3.42
C VAL A 133 4.26 -3.81 -3.31
N ALA A 134 3.20 -3.74 -2.51
CA ALA A 134 2.54 -2.48 -2.16
C ALA A 134 2.24 -2.46 -0.65
N CYS A 135 2.82 -1.49 0.05
CA CYS A 135 2.70 -1.36 1.48
C CYS A 135 1.89 -0.11 1.84
N PHE A 136 0.71 -0.33 2.47
CA PHE A 136 -0.19 0.72 2.94
C PHE A 136 -0.75 1.64 1.84
N PHE A 137 -0.91 1.10 0.65
CA PHE A 137 -1.48 1.80 -0.49
C PHE A 137 -2.86 1.27 -0.89
N MET A 138 -3.13 -0.04 -0.76
CA MET A 138 -4.39 -0.61 -1.28
C MET A 138 -5.65 0.00 -0.63
N SER A 139 -5.58 0.47 0.62
CA SER A 139 -6.68 1.19 1.26
C SER A 139 -6.88 2.62 0.73
N HIS A 140 -5.94 3.13 -0.07
CA HIS A 140 -5.99 4.42 -0.75
C HIS A 140 -6.45 4.30 -2.21
N VAL A 141 -6.85 3.11 -2.62
CA VAL A 141 -7.46 2.83 -3.92
C VAL A 141 -8.98 2.77 -3.74
N PRO A 142 -9.78 3.63 -4.40
CA PRO A 142 -11.23 3.59 -4.28
C PRO A 142 -11.81 2.34 -4.96
N ASP A 143 -13.03 1.96 -4.59
CA ASP A 143 -13.68 0.75 -5.09
C ASP A 143 -13.79 0.74 -6.61
N GLU A 144 -14.06 1.90 -7.22
CA GLU A 144 -14.18 2.06 -8.68
C GLU A 144 -12.89 1.80 -9.45
N ARG A 145 -11.74 1.91 -8.78
CA ARG A 145 -10.40 1.72 -9.37
C ARG A 145 -9.70 0.46 -8.88
N PHE A 146 -10.31 -0.27 -7.94
CA PHE A 146 -9.63 -1.40 -7.30
C PHE A 146 -9.44 -2.58 -8.26
N GLY A 147 -10.39 -2.85 -9.15
CA GLY A 147 -10.23 -3.84 -10.22
C GLY A 147 -9.05 -3.51 -11.14
N ALA A 148 -8.98 -2.26 -11.61
CA ALA A 148 -7.85 -1.80 -12.45
C ALA A 148 -6.50 -1.84 -11.69
N PHE A 149 -6.49 -1.62 -10.38
CA PHE A 149 -5.30 -1.82 -9.56
C PHE A 149 -4.87 -3.29 -9.53
N CYS A 150 -5.79 -4.23 -9.35
CA CYS A 150 -5.46 -5.66 -9.42
C CYS A 150 -4.97 -6.09 -10.82
N GLU A 151 -5.53 -5.51 -11.89
CA GLU A 151 -5.03 -5.71 -13.26
C GLU A 151 -3.61 -5.16 -13.43
N LEU A 152 -3.29 -4.01 -12.82
CA LEU A 152 -1.92 -3.46 -12.81
C LEU A 152 -0.94 -4.44 -12.13
N LEU A 153 -1.32 -5.02 -10.98
CA LEU A 153 -0.49 -6.05 -10.32
C LEU A 153 -0.21 -7.22 -11.25
N SER A 154 -1.26 -7.76 -11.87
CA SER A 154 -1.14 -8.89 -12.81
C SER A 154 -0.28 -8.55 -14.04
N ALA A 155 -0.50 -7.37 -14.65
CA ALA A 155 0.25 -6.93 -15.82
C ALA A 155 1.73 -6.69 -15.52
N SER A 156 2.06 -6.39 -14.27
CA SER A 156 3.43 -6.12 -13.81
C SER A 156 4.24 -7.39 -13.53
N LEU A 157 3.61 -8.56 -13.50
CA LEU A 157 4.27 -9.81 -13.08
C LEU A 157 4.60 -10.72 -14.27
N HIS A 158 5.73 -11.40 -14.16
CA HIS A 158 5.97 -12.63 -14.91
C HIS A 158 5.00 -13.73 -14.45
N ASP A 159 4.73 -14.73 -15.32
CA ASP A 159 3.96 -15.91 -14.93
C ASP A 159 4.58 -16.57 -13.70
N GLY A 160 3.78 -16.87 -12.69
CA GLY A 160 4.23 -17.38 -11.40
C GLY A 160 4.88 -16.33 -10.48
N GLY A 161 4.92 -15.06 -10.89
CA GLY A 161 5.43 -13.95 -10.08
C GLY A 161 4.58 -13.72 -8.82
N THR A 162 5.18 -13.10 -7.80
CA THR A 162 4.61 -12.98 -6.46
C THR A 162 4.05 -11.59 -6.20
N VAL A 163 2.88 -11.52 -5.55
CA VAL A 163 2.30 -10.28 -5.00
C VAL A 163 2.42 -10.29 -3.48
N PHE A 164 2.81 -9.15 -2.89
CA PHE A 164 2.77 -8.90 -1.45
C PHE A 164 2.12 -7.55 -1.19
N LEU A 165 0.94 -7.58 -0.59
CA LEU A 165 0.18 -6.38 -0.24
C LEU A 165 -0.01 -6.35 1.26
N VAL A 166 0.35 -5.23 1.91
CA VAL A 166 0.06 -5.02 3.32
C VAL A 166 -0.71 -3.73 3.52
N ASP A 167 -1.71 -3.76 4.40
CA ASP A 167 -2.41 -2.55 4.83
C ASP A 167 -2.89 -2.66 6.28
N SER A 168 -3.37 -1.54 6.82
CA SER A 168 -3.88 -1.47 8.17
C SER A 168 -5.24 -2.14 8.29
N LEU A 169 -5.44 -2.89 9.36
CA LEU A 169 -6.78 -3.25 9.83
C LEU A 169 -7.53 -2.00 10.32
N ARG A 170 -8.85 -2.08 10.33
CA ARG A 170 -9.71 -1.01 10.85
C ARG A 170 -9.62 -0.96 12.38
N THR A 171 -8.68 -0.19 12.90
CA THR A 171 -8.50 0.05 14.34
C THR A 171 -8.14 1.51 14.58
N GLU A 172 -8.72 2.11 15.62
CA GLU A 172 -8.43 3.50 16.02
C GLU A 172 -6.96 3.68 16.39
N ASN A 173 -6.34 2.65 16.93
CA ASN A 173 -4.93 2.69 17.30
C ASN A 173 -3.97 2.72 16.09
N SER A 174 -4.43 2.48 14.87
CA SER A 174 -3.58 2.55 13.67
C SER A 174 -3.49 3.96 13.06
N THR A 175 -4.31 4.91 13.51
CA THR A 175 -4.36 6.27 12.96
C THR A 175 -3.96 7.33 13.99
N ALA A 176 -3.80 8.59 13.58
CA ALA A 176 -3.53 9.69 14.50
C ALA A 176 -4.68 9.86 15.52
N ALA A 177 -4.36 10.39 16.70
CA ALA A 177 -5.32 10.49 17.80
C ALA A 177 -6.52 11.39 17.48
N ASP A 178 -6.31 12.36 16.61
CA ASP A 178 -7.30 13.36 16.17
C ASP A 178 -7.99 12.99 14.83
N HIS A 179 -7.73 11.79 14.31
CA HIS A 179 -8.40 11.32 13.09
C HIS A 179 -9.60 10.42 13.42
N VAL A 180 -10.70 10.65 12.72
CA VAL A 180 -11.90 9.83 12.79
C VAL A 180 -11.88 8.84 11.63
N LEU A 181 -11.99 7.55 11.94
CA LEU A 181 -12.10 6.50 10.93
C LEU A 181 -13.39 6.67 10.12
N PRO A 182 -13.38 6.35 8.82
CA PRO A 182 -14.59 6.39 8.00
C PRO A 182 -15.63 5.40 8.55
N GLN A 183 -16.90 5.61 8.22
CA GLN A 183 -17.94 4.61 8.48
C GLN A 183 -17.59 3.30 7.76
N ALA A 184 -18.18 2.17 8.18
CA ALA A 184 -17.84 0.86 7.62
C ALA A 184 -18.05 0.77 6.09
N SER A 185 -19.02 1.48 5.56
CA SER A 185 -19.31 1.59 4.12
C SER A 185 -18.68 2.79 3.43
N GLY A 186 -18.02 3.68 4.17
CA GLY A 186 -17.40 4.87 3.62
C GLY A 186 -16.04 4.58 3.00
N GLN A 187 -15.68 5.35 1.97
CA GLN A 187 -14.40 5.24 1.27
C GLN A 187 -13.44 6.39 1.58
N THR A 188 -13.91 7.46 2.22
CA THR A 188 -13.12 8.67 2.44
C THR A 188 -13.03 9.03 3.91
N MET A 189 -11.96 9.70 4.29
CA MET A 189 -11.80 10.33 5.58
C MET A 189 -11.08 11.67 5.43
N VAL A 190 -11.28 12.57 6.40
CA VAL A 190 -10.50 13.79 6.52
C VAL A 190 -9.25 13.50 7.34
N ARG A 191 -8.09 13.86 6.80
CA ARG A 191 -6.81 13.83 7.50
C ARG A 191 -6.29 15.24 7.71
N ARG A 192 -5.71 15.45 8.89
CA ARG A 192 -5.10 16.71 9.29
C ARG A 192 -3.59 16.55 9.40
N LEU A 193 -2.84 17.54 8.94
CA LEU A 193 -1.40 17.66 9.14
C LEU A 193 -1.07 18.38 10.45
N GLY A 194 0.18 18.29 10.91
CA GLY A 194 0.67 18.96 12.11
C GLY A 194 0.52 20.48 12.05
N ASP A 195 0.57 21.09 10.87
CA ASP A 195 0.36 22.53 10.61
C ASP A 195 -1.12 22.95 10.55
N GLY A 196 -2.05 22.00 10.69
CA GLY A 196 -3.49 22.23 10.74
C GLY A 196 -4.22 22.12 9.40
N ARG A 197 -3.54 22.03 8.26
CA ARG A 197 -4.17 21.77 6.96
C ARG A 197 -4.93 20.45 6.98
N THR A 198 -6.05 20.41 6.28
CA THR A 198 -6.90 19.22 6.19
C THR A 198 -7.11 18.82 4.75
N PHE A 199 -7.25 17.50 4.50
CA PHE A 199 -7.40 16.92 3.18
C PHE A 199 -8.37 15.74 3.24
N ARG A 200 -9.19 15.59 2.20
CA ARG A 200 -9.94 14.35 1.98
C ARG A 200 -8.99 13.30 1.39
N VAL A 201 -8.99 12.11 1.94
CA VAL A 201 -8.21 10.98 1.42
C VAL A 201 -9.08 9.74 1.35
N VAL A 202 -8.83 8.90 0.38
CA VAL A 202 -9.42 7.56 0.32
C VAL A 202 -8.86 6.74 1.48
N LYS A 203 -9.73 6.08 2.23
CA LYS A 203 -9.38 5.09 3.24
C LYS A 203 -10.46 4.01 3.28
N ARG A 204 -10.31 3.01 2.44
CA ARG A 204 -11.22 1.88 2.29
C ARG A 204 -10.60 0.63 2.93
N PHE A 205 -11.26 0.12 3.97
CA PHE A 205 -10.84 -1.14 4.60
C PHE A 205 -11.56 -2.30 3.91
N ARG A 206 -10.81 -3.20 3.31
CA ARG A 206 -11.33 -4.36 2.56
C ARG A 206 -11.30 -5.62 3.40
N GLY A 207 -12.33 -6.46 3.25
CA GLY A 207 -12.37 -7.79 3.86
C GLY A 207 -11.43 -8.78 3.16
N ASP A 208 -11.12 -9.89 3.84
CA ASP A 208 -10.23 -10.92 3.29
C ASP A 208 -10.80 -11.53 2.01
N ASP A 209 -12.10 -11.89 2.02
CA ASP A 209 -12.79 -12.49 0.87
C ASP A 209 -12.88 -11.51 -0.32
N GLU A 210 -13.06 -10.21 -0.04
CA GLU A 210 -13.07 -9.16 -1.04
C GLU A 210 -11.69 -9.06 -1.74
N LEU A 211 -10.59 -9.08 -0.97
CA LEU A 211 -9.24 -9.06 -1.50
C LEU A 211 -8.91 -10.31 -2.32
N VAL A 212 -9.23 -11.48 -1.79
CA VAL A 212 -9.01 -12.76 -2.49
C VAL A 212 -9.79 -12.79 -3.80
N SER A 213 -11.06 -12.39 -3.78
CA SER A 213 -11.90 -12.36 -4.99
C SER A 213 -11.39 -11.37 -6.03
N ALA A 214 -10.97 -10.17 -5.61
CA ALA A 214 -10.42 -9.16 -6.53
C ALA A 214 -9.10 -9.61 -7.16
N CYS A 215 -8.19 -10.22 -6.38
CA CYS A 215 -6.97 -10.82 -6.89
C CYS A 215 -7.28 -11.95 -7.89
N ALA A 216 -8.20 -12.85 -7.56
CA ALA A 216 -8.59 -13.96 -8.43
C ALA A 216 -9.16 -13.47 -9.77
N SER A 217 -9.95 -12.39 -9.76
CA SER A 217 -10.49 -11.76 -10.98
C SER A 217 -9.38 -11.22 -11.91
N ALA A 218 -8.19 -10.91 -11.36
CA ALA A 218 -7.01 -10.51 -12.12
C ALA A 218 -6.04 -11.69 -12.41
N GLY A 219 -6.44 -12.94 -12.14
CA GLY A 219 -5.61 -14.13 -12.37
C GLY A 219 -4.52 -14.32 -11.29
N ILE A 220 -4.70 -13.77 -10.10
CA ILE A 220 -3.77 -13.91 -8.99
C ILE A 220 -4.41 -14.78 -7.91
N THR A 221 -3.87 -15.99 -7.68
CA THR A 221 -4.27 -16.83 -6.57
C THR A 221 -3.63 -16.32 -5.29
N ALA A 222 -4.42 -15.75 -4.39
CA ALA A 222 -3.95 -15.10 -3.16
C ALA A 222 -4.53 -15.73 -1.89
N SER A 223 -3.81 -15.58 -0.79
CA SER A 223 -4.26 -15.85 0.57
C SER A 223 -4.04 -14.63 1.46
N VAL A 224 -4.90 -14.44 2.45
CA VAL A 224 -4.81 -13.31 3.39
C VAL A 224 -4.43 -13.82 4.77
N ARG A 225 -3.51 -13.09 5.42
CA ARG A 225 -3.11 -13.27 6.82
C ARG A 225 -3.34 -11.96 7.56
N ARG A 226 -3.63 -12.07 8.84
CA ARG A 226 -3.76 -10.91 9.73
C ARG A 226 -2.81 -11.03 10.90
N THR A 227 -2.29 -9.92 11.36
CA THR A 227 -1.74 -9.82 12.71
C THR A 227 -2.88 -9.64 13.72
N ALA A 228 -2.56 -9.63 15.00
CA ALA A 228 -3.60 -9.59 16.05
C ALA A 228 -4.44 -8.30 16.01
N THR A 229 -3.83 -7.15 15.66
CA THR A 229 -4.46 -5.84 15.84
C THR A 229 -4.37 -4.93 14.62
N TYR A 230 -3.20 -4.88 13.93
CA TYR A 230 -2.86 -3.74 13.09
C TYR A 230 -2.84 -4.02 11.59
N PHE A 231 -2.48 -5.23 11.15
CA PHE A 231 -2.14 -5.45 9.74
C PHE A 231 -2.89 -6.60 9.10
N GLN A 232 -3.24 -6.39 7.83
CA GLN A 232 -3.73 -7.39 6.90
C GLN A 232 -2.71 -7.53 5.78
N VAL A 233 -2.34 -8.76 5.43
CA VAL A 233 -1.36 -9.05 4.39
C VAL A 233 -1.94 -10.05 3.41
N ALA A 234 -2.02 -9.67 2.13
CA ALA A 234 -2.34 -10.59 1.05
C ALA A 234 -1.03 -11.02 0.37
N VAL A 235 -0.83 -12.32 0.25
CA VAL A 235 0.27 -12.92 -0.53
C VAL A 235 -0.33 -13.78 -1.61
N GLY A 236 0.08 -13.56 -2.85
CA GLY A 236 -0.46 -14.29 -4.00
C GLY A 236 0.58 -14.56 -5.07
N ARG A 237 0.19 -15.38 -6.03
CA ARG A 237 0.95 -15.64 -7.25
C ARG A 237 0.10 -15.43 -8.47
N LEU A 238 0.69 -14.86 -9.52
CA LEU A 238 0.05 -14.81 -10.81
C LEU A 238 -0.01 -16.23 -11.38
N ASP A 239 -1.22 -16.68 -11.71
CA ASP A 239 -1.42 -17.97 -12.34
C ASP A 239 -0.77 -17.95 -13.74
N GLY A 240 -0.06 -19.03 -14.10
CA GLY A 240 0.52 -19.15 -15.43
C GLY A 240 -0.57 -19.00 -16.49
N ARG A 241 -0.36 -18.14 -17.48
CA ARG A 241 -1.28 -18.01 -18.61
C ARG A 241 -1.35 -19.37 -19.28
N ALA A 242 -2.48 -20.09 -19.15
CA ALA A 242 -2.73 -21.25 -19.98
C ALA A 242 -2.50 -20.82 -21.44
N ALA A 243 -1.61 -21.52 -22.15
CA ALA A 243 -1.33 -21.25 -23.54
C ALA A 243 -2.69 -21.17 -24.26
N ARG A 244 -3.05 -19.99 -24.79
CA ARG A 244 -4.23 -19.87 -25.63
C ARG A 244 -4.02 -20.86 -26.78
N PRO A 245 -4.93 -21.81 -27.02
CA PRO A 245 -4.83 -22.65 -28.21
C PRO A 245 -4.82 -21.73 -29.42
N VAL A 246 -3.83 -21.95 -30.29
CA VAL A 246 -3.64 -21.27 -31.59
C VAL A 246 -4.80 -21.63 -32.50
#